data_0965d2bdcdd7bd84b9956801365243c4
#
_entry.id   0965d2bdcdd7bd84b9956801365243c4
#
_cell.length_a   1.000
_cell.length_b   1.000
_cell.length_c   1.000
_cell.angle_alpha   90.00
_cell.angle_beta   90.00
_cell.angle_gamma   90.00
#
_symmetry.space_group_name_H-M   'P 1'
#
loop_
_entity.id
_entity.type
_entity.pdbx_description
1 polymer ?
#
loop_
_entity_poly.entity_id
_entity_poly.type
_entity_poly.pdbx_seq_one_letter_code
_entity_poly.pdbx_strand_id
1 'polypeptide(L)'
;MSTFTLPGSEPAVPVQLTSDLSQSQLLSFPAFKIWLSTLRHSLSRQQDPSHEFHAKPYALRNISIQAVDHFGANRIGFIKFKADVSTDDGDKLPGSVFLRGGSVGMLLVLQPNDIPKTSNDEKHVVLTVQPRIPAGSLTFTELPAGMIDEHGSFAGAAAKEIHEETGLSIKQEELVDMSSLALLGSPSNQSDTDNDVIDRESLQNAVYPSPGGCDEFIPLFLCEKRMSRADIRQMQGRLTGLRKEGEMITLKLVPLDELWREAARDAKALSAWALYQGLKKDGHL
;
A
#
# COMPACT_ATOMS: atom_id res chain seq x y z
N MET A 1 -27.10 -7.60 15.54
CA MET A 1 -26.17 -6.45 15.49
C MET A 1 -25.84 -6.06 16.92
N SER A 2 -24.60 -5.94 17.28
CA SER A 2 -24.15 -5.47 18.60
C SER A 2 -23.50 -4.10 18.48
N THR A 3 -23.50 -3.35 19.58
CA THR A 3 -22.88 -2.01 19.62
C THR A 3 -21.97 -1.94 20.84
N PHE A 4 -20.82 -1.30 20.68
CA PHE A 4 -19.88 -1.01 21.77
C PHE A 4 -19.35 0.42 21.66
N THR A 5 -18.78 0.94 22.73
CA THR A 5 -18.08 2.23 22.72
C THR A 5 -16.61 2.02 22.36
N LEU A 6 -16.12 2.76 21.38
CA LEU A 6 -14.72 2.71 20.94
C LEU A 6 -13.77 3.10 22.10
N PRO A 7 -12.83 2.23 22.48
CA PRO A 7 -11.90 2.55 23.57
C PRO A 7 -11.08 3.83 23.34
N GLY A 8 -10.89 4.62 24.42
CA GLY A 8 -10.09 5.85 24.36
C GLY A 8 -10.72 6.96 23.49
N SER A 9 -12.04 7.01 23.41
CA SER A 9 -12.75 8.09 22.70
C SER A 9 -13.53 8.95 23.69
N GLU A 10 -13.23 10.25 23.69
CA GLU A 10 -13.98 11.29 24.41
C GLU A 10 -14.25 12.44 23.43
N PRO A 11 -15.52 12.73 23.10
CA PRO A 11 -16.74 12.03 23.53
C PRO A 11 -16.82 10.59 23.05
N ALA A 12 -17.71 9.79 23.70
CA ALA A 12 -17.90 8.38 23.38
C ALA A 12 -18.32 8.18 21.92
N VAL A 13 -17.60 7.29 21.21
CA VAL A 13 -17.89 6.94 19.80
C VAL A 13 -18.51 5.56 19.74
N PRO A 14 -19.80 5.41 19.39
CA PRO A 14 -20.44 4.12 19.22
C PRO A 14 -19.93 3.43 17.95
N VAL A 15 -19.75 2.09 18.03
CA VAL A 15 -19.40 1.23 16.90
C VAL A 15 -20.46 0.15 16.77
N GLN A 16 -21.15 0.14 15.64
CA GLN A 16 -22.17 -0.85 15.29
C GLN A 16 -21.51 -1.98 14.50
N LEU A 17 -21.68 -3.21 14.98
CA LEU A 17 -21.12 -4.42 14.36
C LEU A 17 -22.16 -5.22 13.60
N THR A 18 -21.72 -5.93 12.57
CA THR A 18 -22.47 -7.02 11.94
C THR A 18 -22.49 -8.26 12.86
N SER A 19 -23.32 -9.24 12.56
CA SER A 19 -23.44 -10.47 13.39
C SER A 19 -22.22 -11.39 13.29
N ASP A 20 -21.41 -11.25 12.27
CA ASP A 20 -20.25 -12.07 11.90
C ASP A 20 -18.90 -11.44 12.30
N LEU A 21 -18.94 -10.31 13.02
CA LEU A 21 -17.76 -9.61 13.52
C LEU A 21 -17.89 -9.32 15.02
N SER A 22 -16.92 -9.77 15.81
CA SER A 22 -16.83 -9.42 17.24
C SER A 22 -16.01 -8.14 17.45
N GLN A 23 -16.24 -7.48 18.61
CA GLN A 23 -15.45 -6.33 19.04
C GLN A 23 -13.94 -6.65 19.09
N SER A 24 -13.56 -7.81 19.64
CA SER A 24 -12.17 -8.22 19.76
C SER A 24 -11.50 -8.39 18.40
N GLN A 25 -12.20 -8.99 17.43
CA GLN A 25 -11.69 -9.15 16.07
C GLN A 25 -11.48 -7.78 15.40
N LEU A 26 -12.45 -6.87 15.46
CA LEU A 26 -12.31 -5.54 14.88
C LEU A 26 -11.12 -4.77 15.50
N LEU A 27 -11.04 -4.75 16.84
CA LEU A 27 -9.99 -4.02 17.56
C LEU A 27 -8.59 -4.65 17.41
N SER A 28 -8.51 -5.94 17.08
CA SER A 28 -7.24 -6.61 16.76
C SER A 28 -6.85 -6.49 15.30
N PHE A 29 -7.77 -6.19 14.39
CA PHE A 29 -7.52 -6.13 12.96
C PHE A 29 -6.52 -5.03 12.60
N PRO A 30 -5.34 -5.34 12.01
CA PRO A 30 -4.25 -4.39 11.81
C PRO A 30 -4.66 -3.17 10.97
N ALA A 31 -5.42 -3.40 9.88
CA ALA A 31 -5.90 -2.31 9.03
C ALA A 31 -6.78 -1.32 9.82
N PHE A 32 -7.66 -1.83 10.70
CA PHE A 32 -8.50 -0.96 11.53
C PHE A 32 -7.68 -0.15 12.54
N LYS A 33 -6.66 -0.77 13.15
CA LYS A 33 -5.76 -0.07 14.07
C LYS A 33 -5.01 1.07 13.40
N ILE A 34 -4.43 0.80 12.22
CA ILE A 34 -3.69 1.80 11.44
C ILE A 34 -4.62 2.94 11.04
N TRP A 35 -5.75 2.63 10.40
CA TRP A 35 -6.74 3.62 9.98
C TRP A 35 -7.21 4.50 11.15
N LEU A 36 -7.57 3.87 12.26
CA LEU A 36 -8.09 4.59 13.44
C LEU A 36 -7.03 5.48 14.09
N SER A 37 -5.79 4.99 14.23
CA SER A 37 -4.71 5.78 14.82
C SER A 37 -4.36 6.99 13.93
N THR A 38 -4.28 6.79 12.62
CA THR A 38 -4.02 7.86 11.64
C THR A 38 -5.13 8.92 11.68
N LEU A 39 -6.41 8.49 11.64
CA LEU A 39 -7.54 9.43 11.71
C LEU A 39 -7.55 10.21 13.04
N ARG A 40 -7.33 9.53 14.16
CA ARG A 40 -7.27 10.19 15.48
C ARG A 40 -6.16 11.23 15.55
N HIS A 41 -4.99 10.91 14.99
CA HIS A 41 -3.89 11.87 14.92
C HIS A 41 -4.28 13.08 14.07
N SER A 42 -4.79 12.88 12.85
CA SER A 42 -5.23 13.98 11.97
C SER A 42 -6.32 14.85 12.65
N LEU A 43 -7.31 14.24 13.30
CA LEU A 43 -8.34 14.99 14.03
C LEU A 43 -7.76 15.77 15.22
N SER A 44 -6.75 15.27 15.92
CA SER A 44 -6.11 15.97 17.03
C SER A 44 -5.35 17.23 16.61
N ARG A 45 -4.85 17.28 15.39
CA ARG A 45 -4.11 18.43 14.83
C ARG A 45 -4.97 19.68 14.69
N GLN A 46 -6.30 19.54 14.63
CA GLN A 46 -7.23 20.66 14.60
C GLN A 46 -7.21 21.51 15.89
N GLN A 47 -6.49 21.06 16.93
CA GLN A 47 -6.26 21.86 18.14
C GLN A 47 -5.28 23.01 17.90
N ASP A 48 -4.43 22.91 16.86
CA ASP A 48 -3.53 23.99 16.47
C ASP A 48 -4.34 25.18 15.91
N PRO A 49 -4.15 26.41 16.42
CA PRO A 49 -4.82 27.60 15.90
C PRO A 49 -4.54 27.90 14.42
N SER A 50 -3.44 27.41 13.87
CA SER A 50 -3.09 27.57 12.45
C SER A 50 -3.78 26.58 11.54
N HIS A 51 -4.39 25.52 12.07
CA HIS A 51 -5.03 24.48 11.29
C HIS A 51 -6.32 25.01 10.62
N GLU A 52 -6.52 24.65 9.34
CA GLU A 52 -7.67 25.10 8.54
C GLU A 52 -9.03 24.88 9.23
N PHE A 53 -9.16 23.71 9.91
CA PHE A 53 -10.41 23.34 10.60
C PHE A 53 -10.44 23.70 12.10
N HIS A 54 -9.48 24.50 12.59
CA HIS A 54 -9.43 24.87 14.02
C HIS A 54 -10.72 25.53 14.50
N ALA A 55 -11.27 26.46 13.73
CA ALA A 55 -12.47 27.21 14.09
C ALA A 55 -13.75 26.36 14.14
N LYS A 56 -13.79 25.28 13.36
CA LYS A 56 -14.92 24.33 13.27
C LYS A 56 -14.38 22.90 13.15
N PRO A 57 -13.89 22.32 14.24
CA PRO A 57 -13.22 21.03 14.20
C PRO A 57 -14.20 19.89 13.90
N TYR A 58 -13.74 18.96 13.09
CA TYR A 58 -14.41 17.69 12.85
C TYR A 58 -14.09 16.70 13.96
N ALA A 59 -15.04 15.84 14.28
CA ALA A 59 -14.84 14.73 15.21
C ALA A 59 -15.47 13.45 14.67
N LEU A 60 -14.86 12.32 15.01
CA LEU A 60 -15.45 11.00 14.75
C LEU A 60 -16.62 10.79 15.69
N ARG A 61 -17.84 10.60 15.14
CA ARG A 61 -19.07 10.50 15.90
C ARG A 61 -19.61 9.08 15.99
N ASN A 62 -19.42 8.28 14.95
CA ASN A 62 -19.93 6.92 14.87
C ASN A 62 -19.16 6.10 13.84
N ILE A 63 -19.11 4.79 14.03
CA ILE A 63 -18.63 3.82 13.03
C ILE A 63 -19.74 2.76 12.85
N SER A 64 -20.17 2.54 11.60
CA SER A 64 -21.16 1.53 11.27
C SER A 64 -20.56 0.51 10.31
N ILE A 65 -20.28 -0.70 10.81
CA ILE A 65 -19.79 -1.80 9.98
C ILE A 65 -20.93 -2.29 9.10
N GLN A 66 -20.67 -2.39 7.79
CA GLN A 66 -21.68 -2.74 6.79
C GLN A 66 -21.53 -4.17 6.26
N ALA A 67 -20.28 -4.63 6.09
CA ALA A 67 -19.96 -5.96 5.60
C ALA A 67 -18.57 -6.38 6.05
N VAL A 68 -18.33 -7.68 6.15
CA VAL A 68 -17.03 -8.29 6.45
C VAL A 68 -16.81 -9.45 5.48
N ASP A 69 -15.67 -9.46 4.80
CA ASP A 69 -15.21 -10.57 3.98
C ASP A 69 -14.14 -11.35 4.76
N HIS A 70 -14.28 -12.68 4.81
CA HIS A 70 -13.33 -13.54 5.49
C HIS A 70 -12.50 -14.36 4.49
N PHE A 71 -11.18 -14.45 4.74
CA PHE A 71 -10.29 -15.36 4.05
C PHE A 71 -10.17 -16.66 4.82
N GLY A 72 -10.78 -17.73 4.32
CA GLY A 72 -10.92 -18.99 5.07
C GLY A 72 -11.87 -18.88 6.26
N ALA A 73 -11.66 -19.69 7.28
CA ALA A 73 -12.65 -19.86 8.37
C ALA A 73 -12.71 -18.69 9.39
N ASN A 74 -11.59 -17.99 9.64
CA ASN A 74 -11.52 -17.03 10.76
C ASN A 74 -10.68 -15.76 10.50
N ARG A 75 -10.02 -15.63 9.36
CA ARG A 75 -9.18 -14.47 9.06
C ARG A 75 -10.04 -13.39 8.39
N ILE A 76 -10.09 -12.21 8.96
CA ILE A 76 -10.70 -11.05 8.30
C ILE A 76 -9.86 -10.69 7.06
N GLY A 77 -10.52 -10.63 5.91
CA GLY A 77 -9.94 -10.15 4.67
C GLY A 77 -10.18 -8.65 4.50
N PHE A 78 -11.46 -8.28 4.41
CA PHE A 78 -11.86 -6.89 4.18
C PHE A 78 -13.03 -6.52 5.08
N ILE A 79 -13.12 -5.23 5.41
CA ILE A 79 -14.27 -4.66 6.12
C ILE A 79 -14.78 -3.46 5.34
N LYS A 80 -16.07 -3.43 5.05
CA LYS A 80 -16.73 -2.21 4.58
C LYS A 80 -17.43 -1.54 5.74
N PHE A 81 -17.18 -0.25 5.97
CA PHE A 81 -17.86 0.52 6.99
C PHE A 81 -18.13 1.96 6.58
N LYS A 82 -18.94 2.65 7.38
CA LYS A 82 -19.15 4.08 7.31
C LYS A 82 -18.72 4.72 8.62
N ALA A 83 -17.81 5.68 8.55
CA ALA A 83 -17.48 6.60 9.62
C ALA A 83 -18.34 7.86 9.50
N ASP A 84 -18.92 8.33 10.57
CA ASP A 84 -19.54 9.67 10.65
C ASP A 84 -18.50 10.60 11.27
N VAL A 85 -17.95 11.47 10.42
CA VAL A 85 -17.00 12.52 10.82
C VAL A 85 -17.65 13.84 10.52
N SER A 86 -17.99 14.59 11.57
CA SER A 86 -18.75 15.81 11.45
C SER A 86 -18.37 16.87 12.49
N THR A 87 -18.68 18.14 12.19
CA THR A 87 -18.60 19.26 13.12
C THR A 87 -19.78 19.23 14.11
N ASP A 88 -19.74 20.06 15.14
CA ASP A 88 -20.86 20.24 16.08
C ASP A 88 -22.08 20.89 15.39
N ASP A 89 -21.86 21.68 14.36
CA ASP A 89 -22.91 22.30 13.54
C ASP A 89 -23.56 21.31 12.53
N GLY A 90 -23.01 20.09 12.39
CA GLY A 90 -23.55 19.02 11.55
C GLY A 90 -22.97 18.95 10.14
N ASP A 91 -21.95 19.74 9.79
CA ASP A 91 -21.21 19.61 8.54
C ASP A 91 -20.48 18.25 8.51
N LYS A 92 -20.60 17.50 7.40
CA LYS A 92 -20.14 16.11 7.30
C LYS A 92 -19.08 15.92 6.24
N LEU A 93 -18.06 15.14 6.56
CA LEU A 93 -17.10 14.61 5.58
C LEU A 93 -17.56 13.27 5.00
N PRO A 94 -17.19 12.93 3.74
CA PRO A 94 -17.36 11.59 3.18
C PRO A 94 -16.63 10.55 4.04
N GLY A 95 -17.35 9.52 4.50
CA GLY A 95 -16.79 8.54 5.43
C GLY A 95 -17.05 7.09 5.05
N SER A 96 -17.30 6.77 3.78
CA SER A 96 -17.42 5.38 3.32
C SER A 96 -16.02 4.81 3.11
N VAL A 97 -15.70 3.68 3.78
CA VAL A 97 -14.38 3.08 3.76
C VAL A 97 -14.47 1.61 3.37
N PHE A 98 -13.71 1.21 2.35
CA PHE A 98 -13.33 -0.17 2.10
C PHE A 98 -11.98 -0.40 2.74
N LEU A 99 -11.99 -1.11 3.87
CA LEU A 99 -10.82 -1.33 4.71
C LEU A 99 -10.15 -2.65 4.33
N ARG A 100 -8.94 -2.60 3.79
CA ARG A 100 -8.16 -3.76 3.37
C ARG A 100 -6.74 -3.78 3.94
N GLY A 101 -6.24 -2.65 4.40
CA GLY A 101 -4.87 -2.49 4.86
C GLY A 101 -3.86 -2.31 3.74
N GLY A 102 -2.59 -2.30 4.13
CA GLY A 102 -1.47 -2.09 3.21
C GLY A 102 -1.11 -3.30 2.36
N SER A 103 -0.49 -3.02 1.25
CA SER A 103 0.23 -3.99 0.42
C SER A 103 1.63 -3.44 0.10
N VAL A 104 2.53 -4.27 -0.43
CA VAL A 104 3.84 -3.84 -0.94
C VAL A 104 3.87 -4.04 -2.44
N GLY A 105 4.50 -3.10 -3.16
CA GLY A 105 4.72 -3.22 -4.60
C GLY A 105 6.22 -3.22 -4.91
N MET A 106 6.64 -4.03 -5.89
CA MET A 106 8.04 -4.23 -6.21
C MET A 106 8.36 -3.91 -7.67
N LEU A 107 9.24 -2.95 -7.90
CA LEU A 107 9.88 -2.72 -9.18
C LEU A 107 11.10 -3.65 -9.28
N LEU A 108 10.87 -4.84 -9.85
CA LEU A 108 11.92 -5.83 -10.04
C LEU A 108 12.56 -5.63 -11.42
N VAL A 109 13.78 -5.13 -11.45
CA VAL A 109 14.55 -4.86 -12.66
C VAL A 109 15.62 -5.93 -12.83
N LEU A 110 15.61 -6.59 -13.97
CA LEU A 110 16.59 -7.60 -14.36
C LEU A 110 17.51 -7.05 -15.44
N GLN A 111 18.80 -7.35 -15.31
CA GLN A 111 19.79 -6.97 -16.32
C GLN A 111 20.77 -8.15 -16.56
N PRO A 112 21.19 -8.39 -17.83
CA PRO A 112 22.21 -9.38 -18.12
C PRO A 112 23.52 -9.10 -17.37
N ASN A 113 24.15 -10.15 -16.85
CA ASN A 113 25.39 -10.03 -16.09
C ASN A 113 26.64 -9.87 -16.97
N ASP A 114 26.52 -10.02 -18.29
CA ASP A 114 27.56 -9.80 -19.29
C ASP A 114 27.65 -8.34 -19.80
N ILE A 115 26.75 -7.46 -19.31
CA ILE A 115 26.76 -6.02 -19.58
C ILE A 115 27.47 -5.29 -18.42
N PRO A 116 28.20 -4.18 -18.66
CA PRO A 116 28.78 -3.37 -17.58
C PRO A 116 27.72 -2.91 -16.56
N LYS A 117 28.06 -2.91 -15.26
CA LYS A 117 27.14 -2.45 -14.20
C LYS A 117 26.68 -1.02 -14.37
N THR A 118 27.49 -0.20 -15.01
CA THR A 118 27.20 1.24 -15.26
C THR A 118 26.29 1.47 -16.46
N SER A 119 26.02 0.43 -17.26
CA SER A 119 25.09 0.54 -18.39
C SER A 119 23.65 0.48 -17.91
N ASN A 120 22.79 1.23 -18.58
CA ASN A 120 21.33 1.12 -18.45
C ASN A 120 20.71 0.25 -19.56
N ASP A 121 21.55 -0.31 -20.45
CA ASP A 121 21.06 -1.12 -21.56
C ASP A 121 20.46 -2.44 -21.08
N GLU A 122 19.51 -2.94 -21.84
CA GLU A 122 18.86 -4.23 -21.66
C GLU A 122 18.29 -4.46 -20.25
N LYS A 123 17.85 -3.40 -19.57
CA LYS A 123 17.08 -3.54 -18.33
C LYS A 123 15.65 -3.94 -18.65
N HIS A 124 15.17 -4.99 -17.98
CA HIS A 124 13.82 -5.50 -18.12
C HIS A 124 13.11 -5.47 -16.77
N VAL A 125 11.82 -5.16 -16.79
CA VAL A 125 10.95 -5.25 -15.61
C VAL A 125 10.16 -6.53 -15.65
N VAL A 126 10.05 -7.19 -14.50
CA VAL A 126 9.15 -8.32 -14.30
C VAL A 126 7.77 -7.78 -13.93
N LEU A 127 6.77 -8.13 -14.73
CA LEU A 127 5.36 -7.90 -14.45
C LEU A 127 4.66 -9.23 -14.22
N THR A 128 3.57 -9.18 -13.46
CA THR A 128 2.63 -10.28 -13.30
C THR A 128 1.38 -10.03 -14.14
N VAL A 129 0.84 -11.10 -14.73
CA VAL A 129 -0.46 -11.09 -15.41
C VAL A 129 -1.36 -12.07 -14.68
N GLN A 130 -2.44 -11.56 -14.09
CA GLN A 130 -3.33 -12.37 -13.26
C GLN A 130 -4.78 -11.87 -13.26
N PRO A 131 -5.75 -12.71 -12.85
CA PRO A 131 -7.13 -12.28 -12.69
C PRO A 131 -7.26 -11.22 -11.56
N ARG A 132 -7.94 -10.14 -11.88
CA ARG A 132 -8.34 -9.09 -10.92
C ARG A 132 -9.83 -8.80 -11.09
N ILE A 133 -10.66 -9.59 -10.41
CA ILE A 133 -12.11 -9.51 -10.52
C ILE A 133 -12.66 -8.13 -10.15
N PRO A 134 -12.14 -7.41 -9.12
CA PRO A 134 -12.59 -6.04 -8.84
C PRO A 134 -12.36 -5.08 -10.01
N ALA A 135 -11.34 -5.31 -10.84
CA ALA A 135 -11.11 -4.55 -12.08
C ALA A 135 -11.89 -5.11 -13.29
N GLY A 136 -12.63 -6.22 -13.13
CA GLY A 136 -13.33 -6.90 -14.22
C GLY A 136 -12.39 -7.56 -15.24
N SER A 137 -11.16 -7.90 -14.86
CA SER A 137 -10.14 -8.43 -15.76
C SER A 137 -9.68 -9.82 -15.36
N LEU A 138 -9.48 -10.70 -16.34
CA LEU A 138 -8.85 -12.02 -16.16
C LEU A 138 -7.35 -12.02 -16.50
N THR A 139 -6.85 -10.93 -17.07
CA THR A 139 -5.45 -10.81 -17.55
C THR A 139 -4.91 -9.41 -17.22
N PHE A 140 -5.08 -8.98 -15.97
CA PHE A 140 -4.57 -7.68 -15.53
C PHE A 140 -3.06 -7.72 -15.42
N THR A 141 -2.39 -6.77 -16.08
CA THR A 141 -0.93 -6.64 -16.06
C THR A 141 -0.53 -5.61 -15.01
N GLU A 142 0.33 -6.00 -14.07
CA GLU A 142 0.71 -5.17 -12.93
C GLU A 142 2.13 -5.49 -12.42
N LEU A 143 2.67 -4.66 -11.55
CA LEU A 143 3.87 -4.98 -10.78
C LEU A 143 3.56 -6.10 -9.78
N PRO A 144 4.53 -6.99 -9.48
CA PRO A 144 4.47 -7.89 -8.35
C PRO A 144 4.09 -7.14 -7.08
N ALA A 145 3.09 -7.64 -6.36
CA ALA A 145 2.57 -6.98 -5.17
C ALA A 145 1.79 -7.94 -4.28
N GLY A 146 2.00 -7.87 -2.98
CA GLY A 146 1.27 -8.68 -2.02
C GLY A 146 0.83 -7.93 -0.79
N MET A 147 -0.09 -8.53 -0.03
CA MET A 147 -0.59 -7.95 1.21
C MET A 147 0.46 -8.04 2.31
N ILE A 148 0.52 -7.02 3.16
CA ILE A 148 1.41 -7.01 4.32
C ILE A 148 0.83 -7.94 5.38
N ASP A 149 1.59 -8.97 5.75
CA ASP A 149 1.26 -9.87 6.86
C ASP A 149 1.41 -9.15 8.21
N GLU A 150 0.72 -9.66 9.25
CA GLU A 150 0.68 -9.06 10.60
C GLU A 150 2.06 -8.98 11.29
N HIS A 151 3.04 -9.73 10.81
CA HIS A 151 4.36 -9.89 11.45
C HIS A 151 5.48 -9.75 10.43
N GLY A 152 6.06 -8.55 10.32
CA GLY A 152 7.25 -8.36 9.49
C GLY A 152 7.50 -6.90 9.10
N SER A 153 8.70 -6.64 8.57
CA SER A 153 9.02 -5.38 7.91
C SER A 153 8.40 -5.35 6.50
N PHE A 154 8.15 -4.16 5.96
CA PHE A 154 7.70 -4.01 4.57
C PHE A 154 8.68 -4.66 3.58
N ALA A 155 9.99 -4.54 3.82
CA ALA A 155 11.00 -5.18 3.00
C ALA A 155 10.95 -6.72 3.10
N GLY A 156 10.63 -7.27 4.29
CA GLY A 156 10.42 -8.71 4.47
C GLY A 156 9.21 -9.24 3.71
N ALA A 157 8.09 -8.51 3.77
CA ALA A 157 6.91 -8.83 2.98
C ALA A 157 7.21 -8.76 1.48
N ALA A 158 7.90 -7.71 1.00
CA ALA A 158 8.30 -7.56 -0.39
C ALA A 158 9.19 -8.73 -0.88
N ALA A 159 10.18 -9.14 -0.10
CA ALA A 159 11.07 -10.26 -0.45
C ALA A 159 10.31 -11.60 -0.54
N LYS A 160 9.35 -11.84 0.35
CA LYS A 160 8.48 -13.02 0.35
C LYS A 160 7.60 -13.04 -0.91
N GLU A 161 6.91 -11.94 -1.22
CA GLU A 161 6.04 -11.84 -2.39
C GLU A 161 6.81 -12.01 -3.70
N ILE A 162 8.01 -11.42 -3.83
CA ILE A 162 8.87 -11.66 -4.99
C ILE A 162 9.14 -13.16 -5.17
N HIS A 163 9.41 -13.87 -4.06
CA HIS A 163 9.67 -15.31 -4.14
C HIS A 163 8.42 -16.09 -4.57
N GLU A 164 7.26 -15.80 -3.99
CA GLU A 164 6.00 -16.50 -4.29
C GLU A 164 5.52 -16.21 -5.71
N GLU A 165 5.53 -14.95 -6.13
CA GLU A 165 5.02 -14.53 -7.44
C GLU A 165 6.02 -14.76 -8.59
N THR A 166 7.34 -14.66 -8.35
CA THR A 166 8.33 -14.74 -9.43
C THR A 166 9.26 -15.96 -9.35
N GLY A 167 9.33 -16.59 -8.18
CA GLY A 167 10.26 -17.69 -7.90
C GLY A 167 11.71 -17.23 -7.70
N LEU A 168 11.98 -15.93 -7.63
CA LEU A 168 13.29 -15.39 -7.33
C LEU A 168 13.48 -15.21 -5.83
N SER A 169 14.62 -15.68 -5.32
CA SER A 169 15.03 -15.40 -3.93
C SER A 169 15.79 -14.08 -3.86
N ILE A 170 15.31 -13.15 -3.06
CA ILE A 170 15.87 -11.82 -2.84
C ILE A 170 16.02 -11.62 -1.34
N LYS A 171 17.13 -11.04 -0.92
CA LYS A 171 17.34 -10.64 0.47
C LYS A 171 16.77 -9.26 0.73
N GLN A 172 16.35 -9.00 1.96
CA GLN A 172 15.79 -7.67 2.33
C GLN A 172 16.79 -6.53 2.07
N GLU A 173 18.09 -6.80 2.23
CA GLU A 173 19.15 -5.83 2.00
C GLU A 173 19.37 -5.48 0.51
N GLU A 174 18.79 -6.27 -0.40
CA GLU A 174 18.80 -5.99 -1.86
C GLU A 174 17.66 -5.06 -2.27
N LEU A 175 16.75 -4.72 -1.34
CA LEU A 175 15.59 -3.88 -1.59
C LEU A 175 15.86 -2.42 -1.21
N VAL A 176 15.51 -1.51 -2.10
CA VAL A 176 15.56 -0.06 -1.88
C VAL A 176 14.13 0.47 -1.71
N ASP A 177 13.84 1.07 -0.56
CA ASP A 177 12.54 1.70 -0.29
C ASP A 177 12.45 3.05 -1.02
N MET A 178 11.89 3.03 -2.23
CA MET A 178 11.73 4.23 -3.06
C MET A 178 10.75 5.24 -2.45
N SER A 179 9.70 4.74 -1.79
CA SER A 179 8.69 5.62 -1.17
C SER A 179 9.27 6.44 -0.05
N SER A 180 10.03 5.81 0.85
CA SER A 180 10.71 6.51 1.95
C SER A 180 11.77 7.48 1.44
N LEU A 181 12.58 7.08 0.45
CA LEU A 181 13.59 7.96 -0.14
C LEU A 181 12.98 9.22 -0.77
N ALA A 182 11.89 9.08 -1.51
CA ALA A 182 11.22 10.21 -2.14
C ALA A 182 10.64 11.19 -1.11
N LEU A 183 10.12 10.69 0.01
CA LEU A 183 9.54 11.52 1.08
C LEU A 183 10.62 12.21 1.93
N LEU A 184 11.79 11.60 2.11
CA LEU A 184 12.92 12.24 2.82
C LEU A 184 13.42 13.50 2.11
N GLY A 185 13.39 13.55 0.78
CA GLY A 185 13.81 14.68 -0.04
C GLY A 185 12.74 15.76 -0.26
N SER A 186 11.52 15.56 0.24
CA SER A 186 10.43 16.52 0.02
C SER A 186 10.67 17.84 0.76
N PRO A 187 10.45 19.01 0.11
CA PRO A 187 10.53 20.32 0.77
C PRO A 187 9.62 20.43 2.00
N SER A 188 8.49 19.71 2.01
CA SER A 188 7.61 19.59 3.19
C SER A 188 8.26 18.82 4.35
N ASN A 189 9.41 18.16 4.11
CA ASN A 189 10.19 17.42 5.10
C ASN A 189 11.44 18.17 5.59
N GLN A 190 11.79 19.29 4.97
CA GLN A 190 12.97 20.11 5.30
C GLN A 190 12.63 21.31 6.20
N SER A 191 11.92 21.10 7.29
CA SER A 191 11.76 22.16 8.27
C SER A 191 12.93 22.13 9.27
N ASP A 192 13.64 23.25 9.39
CA ASP A 192 14.85 23.43 10.18
C ASP A 192 14.64 23.54 11.70
N THR A 193 13.46 23.23 12.22
CA THR A 193 13.17 23.35 13.66
C THR A 193 12.48 22.11 14.22
N ASP A 194 12.89 21.67 15.40
CA ASP A 194 12.33 20.52 16.13
C ASP A 194 10.80 20.64 16.42
N ASN A 195 10.22 21.84 16.25
CA ASN A 195 8.79 22.05 16.43
C ASN A 195 7.93 21.59 15.24
N ASP A 196 8.50 21.48 14.04
CA ASP A 196 7.75 21.12 12.82
C ASP A 196 7.46 19.62 12.68
N VAL A 197 8.10 18.76 13.49
CA VAL A 197 7.83 17.31 13.50
C VAL A 197 6.42 17.01 14.03
N ILE A 198 5.85 17.90 14.84
CA ILE A 198 4.51 17.76 15.43
C ILE A 198 3.41 18.06 14.41
N ASP A 199 3.75 18.74 13.30
CA ASP A 199 2.77 19.29 12.35
C ASP A 199 2.45 18.38 11.13
N ARG A 200 2.84 17.11 11.14
CA ARG A 200 2.61 16.21 10.01
C ARG A 200 1.50 15.21 10.29
N GLU A 201 0.71 14.92 9.24
CA GLU A 201 -0.18 13.76 9.28
C GLU A 201 0.62 12.46 9.41
N SER A 202 0.08 11.51 10.16
CA SER A 202 0.72 10.21 10.44
C SER A 202 0.41 9.18 9.33
N LEU A 203 0.55 9.60 8.06
CA LEU A 203 0.41 8.72 6.91
C LEU A 203 1.62 7.79 6.78
N GLN A 204 1.42 6.62 6.18
CA GLN A 204 2.52 5.71 5.87
C GLN A 204 3.38 6.28 4.72
N ASN A 205 4.68 5.99 4.73
CA ASN A 205 5.58 6.32 3.63
C ASN A 205 5.26 5.42 2.42
N ALA A 206 4.19 5.75 1.71
CA ALA A 206 3.60 4.88 0.71
C ALA A 206 2.75 5.67 -0.29
N VAL A 207 2.41 5.04 -1.40
CA VAL A 207 1.40 5.55 -2.33
C VAL A 207 0.01 5.11 -1.85
N TYR A 208 -0.95 6.02 -1.89
CA TYR A 208 -2.37 5.75 -1.63
C TYR A 208 -3.12 5.74 -2.96
N PRO A 209 -3.44 4.57 -3.55
CA PRO A 209 -3.99 4.50 -4.91
C PRO A 209 -5.45 5.00 -5.01
N SER A 210 -6.21 4.95 -3.92
CA SER A 210 -7.63 5.35 -3.93
C SER A 210 -8.10 5.89 -2.57
N PRO A 211 -7.50 6.99 -2.05
CA PRO A 211 -7.78 7.49 -0.69
C PRO A 211 -9.19 8.04 -0.50
N GLY A 212 -9.94 8.24 -1.59
CA GLY A 212 -11.34 8.66 -1.52
C GLY A 212 -12.33 7.59 -1.05
N GLY A 213 -11.91 6.33 -0.91
CA GLY A 213 -12.81 5.24 -0.51
C GLY A 213 -12.11 4.00 0.04
N CYS A 214 -10.80 3.92 -0.05
CA CYS A 214 -10.01 2.77 0.38
C CYS A 214 -8.82 3.23 1.23
N ASP A 215 -8.52 2.49 2.28
CA ASP A 215 -7.38 2.74 3.18
C ASP A 215 -6.05 2.20 2.66
N GLU A 216 -6.04 1.56 1.48
CA GLU A 216 -4.85 0.92 0.96
C GLU A 216 -3.69 1.90 0.82
N PHE A 217 -2.55 1.51 1.35
CA PHE A 217 -1.26 2.17 1.17
C PHE A 217 -0.24 1.16 0.64
N ILE A 218 0.64 1.60 -0.27
CA ILE A 218 1.57 0.72 -0.98
C ILE A 218 2.98 1.32 -0.93
N PRO A 219 3.84 0.91 0.02
CA PRO A 219 5.27 1.14 -0.09
C PRO A 219 5.80 0.50 -1.37
N LEU A 220 6.63 1.21 -2.10
CA LEU A 220 7.21 0.77 -3.37
C LEU A 220 8.71 0.54 -3.22
N PHE A 221 9.12 -0.70 -3.47
CA PHE A 221 10.51 -1.13 -3.41
C PHE A 221 11.10 -1.34 -4.80
N LEU A 222 12.39 -1.05 -4.93
CA LEU A 222 13.20 -1.39 -6.10
C LEU A 222 14.10 -2.58 -5.74
N CYS A 223 14.19 -3.53 -6.65
CA CYS A 223 15.23 -4.54 -6.68
C CYS A 223 15.86 -4.59 -8.06
N GLU A 224 17.16 -4.34 -8.16
CA GLU A 224 17.92 -4.54 -9.39
C GLU A 224 18.74 -5.83 -9.29
N LYS A 225 18.46 -6.82 -10.14
CA LYS A 225 19.13 -8.13 -10.13
C LYS A 225 19.83 -8.41 -11.44
N ARG A 226 21.07 -8.88 -11.35
CA ARG A 226 21.87 -9.29 -12.49
C ARG A 226 21.90 -10.81 -12.61
N MET A 227 21.57 -11.34 -13.77
CA MET A 227 21.51 -12.78 -14.02
C MET A 227 21.89 -13.12 -15.46
N SER A 228 22.02 -14.39 -15.78
CA SER A 228 22.33 -14.78 -17.15
C SER A 228 21.19 -14.45 -18.10
N ARG A 229 21.52 -14.17 -19.37
CA ARG A 229 20.50 -13.94 -20.43
C ARG A 229 19.54 -15.14 -20.57
N ALA A 230 20.04 -16.34 -20.32
CA ALA A 230 19.22 -17.56 -20.39
C ALA A 230 18.18 -17.58 -19.28
N ASP A 231 18.58 -17.26 -18.05
CA ASP A 231 17.66 -17.22 -16.91
C ASP A 231 16.60 -16.12 -17.06
N ILE A 232 17.01 -14.92 -17.54
CA ILE A 232 16.06 -13.83 -17.84
C ILE A 232 15.02 -14.32 -18.86
N ARG A 233 15.44 -14.91 -19.98
CA ARG A 233 14.51 -15.41 -21.00
C ARG A 233 13.55 -16.48 -20.48
N GLN A 234 13.99 -17.33 -19.55
CA GLN A 234 13.15 -18.38 -18.97
C GLN A 234 12.02 -17.83 -18.08
N MET A 235 12.10 -16.60 -17.65
CA MET A 235 11.03 -15.97 -16.87
C MET A 235 9.84 -15.55 -17.75
N GLN A 236 10.07 -15.24 -19.02
CA GLN A 236 8.98 -14.83 -19.91
C GLN A 236 7.94 -15.95 -20.07
N GLY A 237 6.69 -15.66 -19.72
CA GLY A 237 5.58 -16.60 -19.82
C GLY A 237 5.58 -17.71 -18.76
N ARG A 238 6.49 -17.65 -17.77
CA ARG A 238 6.54 -18.63 -16.68
C ARG A 238 5.27 -18.54 -15.84
N LEU A 239 4.69 -19.70 -15.53
CA LEU A 239 3.53 -19.82 -14.66
C LEU A 239 4.00 -19.91 -13.21
N THR A 240 3.50 -19.01 -12.35
CA THR A 240 3.89 -18.86 -10.96
C THR A 240 2.66 -18.60 -10.06
N GLY A 241 2.88 -18.12 -8.84
CA GLY A 241 1.86 -17.94 -7.82
C GLY A 241 1.52 -19.21 -7.06
N LEU A 242 0.78 -19.07 -5.98
CA LEU A 242 0.28 -20.18 -5.17
C LEU A 242 -0.93 -20.84 -5.85
N ARG A 243 -0.69 -21.50 -7.00
CA ARG A 243 -1.73 -22.03 -7.90
C ARG A 243 -2.71 -23.00 -7.22
N LYS A 244 -2.26 -23.74 -6.18
CA LYS A 244 -3.12 -24.63 -5.38
C LYS A 244 -4.10 -23.84 -4.50
N GLU A 245 -3.80 -22.60 -4.25
CA GLU A 245 -4.63 -21.65 -3.50
C GLU A 245 -5.46 -20.73 -4.41
N GLY A 246 -5.41 -20.97 -5.73
CA GLY A 246 -6.16 -20.21 -6.72
C GLY A 246 -5.43 -19.00 -7.30
N GLU A 247 -4.18 -18.78 -6.92
CA GLU A 247 -3.37 -17.69 -7.43
C GLU A 247 -2.72 -18.07 -8.77
N MET A 248 -3.25 -17.52 -9.86
CA MET A 248 -2.90 -17.89 -11.24
C MET A 248 -2.10 -16.77 -11.90
N ILE A 249 -0.78 -16.79 -11.71
CA ILE A 249 0.13 -15.75 -12.22
C ILE A 249 0.89 -16.26 -13.46
N THR A 250 1.04 -15.36 -14.44
CA THR A 250 1.95 -15.53 -15.58
C THR A 250 2.93 -14.36 -15.60
N LEU A 251 4.23 -14.65 -15.66
CA LEU A 251 5.25 -13.60 -15.71
C LEU A 251 5.34 -12.99 -17.11
N LYS A 252 5.49 -11.68 -17.16
CA LYS A 252 5.73 -10.90 -18.37
C LYS A 252 6.99 -10.05 -18.18
N LEU A 253 7.93 -10.14 -19.14
CA LEU A 253 9.10 -9.26 -19.17
C LEU A 253 8.86 -8.15 -20.17
N VAL A 254 9.16 -6.92 -19.77
CA VAL A 254 9.08 -5.74 -20.61
C VAL A 254 10.36 -4.91 -20.48
N PRO A 255 10.83 -4.22 -21.54
CA PRO A 255 11.91 -3.24 -21.38
C PRO A 255 11.54 -2.20 -20.32
N LEU A 256 12.51 -1.79 -19.50
CA LEU A 256 12.25 -0.84 -18.39
C LEU A 256 11.68 0.48 -18.90
N ASP A 257 12.12 0.97 -20.02
CA ASP A 257 11.65 2.21 -20.67
C ASP A 257 10.21 2.12 -21.23
N GLU A 258 9.69 0.91 -21.44
CA GLU A 258 8.31 0.64 -21.87
C GLU A 258 7.34 0.39 -20.69
N LEU A 259 7.82 0.30 -19.44
CA LEU A 259 7.01 -0.03 -18.26
C LEU A 259 5.76 0.85 -18.16
N TRP A 260 5.94 2.16 -18.34
CA TRP A 260 4.84 3.14 -18.23
C TRP A 260 3.71 2.92 -19.23
N ARG A 261 3.99 2.28 -20.36
CA ARG A 261 3.02 1.94 -21.41
C ARG A 261 2.42 0.56 -21.20
N GLU A 262 3.28 -0.44 -20.92
CA GLU A 262 2.90 -1.84 -20.79
C GLU A 262 2.03 -2.13 -19.56
N ALA A 263 2.20 -1.35 -18.48
CA ALA A 263 1.44 -1.43 -17.26
C ALA A 263 0.66 -0.13 -16.95
N ALA A 264 0.23 0.58 -17.98
CA ALA A 264 -0.42 1.90 -17.87
C ALA A 264 -1.73 1.92 -17.05
N ARG A 265 -2.34 0.76 -16.80
CA ARG A 265 -3.55 0.64 -15.97
C ARG A 265 -3.27 0.33 -14.52
N ASP A 266 -2.03 0.02 -14.17
CA ASP A 266 -1.62 -0.26 -12.80
C ASP A 266 -1.02 1.00 -12.16
N ALA A 267 -1.73 1.56 -11.18
CA ALA A 267 -1.26 2.74 -10.45
C ALA A 267 0.10 2.50 -9.77
N LYS A 268 0.36 1.28 -9.27
CA LYS A 268 1.65 0.90 -8.64
C LYS A 268 2.79 1.02 -9.65
N ALA A 269 2.59 0.53 -10.87
CA ALA A 269 3.61 0.55 -11.92
C ALA A 269 3.94 1.98 -12.34
N LEU A 270 2.92 2.83 -12.54
CA LEU A 270 3.13 4.24 -12.90
C LEU A 270 3.80 5.00 -11.77
N SER A 271 3.40 4.76 -10.51
CA SER A 271 4.03 5.37 -9.34
C SER A 271 5.48 4.92 -9.17
N ALA A 272 5.76 3.62 -9.28
CA ALA A 272 7.12 3.07 -9.20
C ALA A 272 8.02 3.61 -10.31
N TRP A 273 7.49 3.73 -11.53
CA TRP A 273 8.20 4.37 -12.64
C TRP A 273 8.55 5.82 -12.35
N ALA A 274 7.58 6.61 -11.86
CA ALA A 274 7.79 8.02 -11.53
C ALA A 274 8.84 8.19 -10.42
N LEU A 275 8.75 7.39 -9.34
CA LEU A 275 9.72 7.40 -8.24
C LEU A 275 11.13 7.00 -8.73
N TYR A 276 11.23 5.92 -9.51
CA TYR A 276 12.51 5.48 -10.07
C TYR A 276 13.17 6.56 -10.91
N GLN A 277 12.42 7.22 -11.79
CA GLN A 277 12.95 8.30 -12.64
C GLN A 277 13.37 9.53 -11.80
N GLY A 278 12.52 9.92 -10.83
CA GLY A 278 12.81 11.06 -9.94
C GLY A 278 14.06 10.81 -9.10
N LEU A 279 14.12 9.67 -8.40
CA LEU A 279 15.25 9.32 -7.53
C LEU A 279 16.58 9.16 -8.31
N LYS A 280 16.53 8.63 -9.54
CA LYS A 280 17.70 8.60 -10.42
C LYS A 280 18.18 10.00 -10.81
N LYS A 281 17.25 10.87 -11.19
CA LYS A 281 17.58 12.25 -11.56
C LYS A 281 18.23 13.01 -10.39
N ASP A 282 17.76 12.73 -9.17
CA ASP A 282 18.26 13.38 -7.95
C ASP A 282 19.50 12.68 -7.36
N GLY A 283 19.98 11.57 -7.97
CA GLY A 283 21.20 10.86 -7.57
C GLY A 283 21.05 9.98 -6.33
N HIS A 284 19.84 9.59 -5.99
CA HIS A 284 19.55 8.67 -4.89
C HIS A 284 19.57 7.18 -5.31
N LEU A 285 19.54 6.93 -6.64
CA LEU A 285 19.65 5.60 -7.26
C LEU A 285 20.77 5.54 -8.29
#